data_40296923a4eefa1584a411e4e8eeb78b
#
_entry.id   40296923a4eefa1584a411e4e8eeb78b
#
_cell.length_a   1.000
_cell.length_b   1.000
_cell.length_c   1.000
_cell.angle_alpha   90.00
_cell.angle_beta   90.00
_cell.angle_gamma   90.00
#
_symmetry.space_group_name_H-M   'P 1'
#
loop_
_entity.id
_entity.type
_entity.pdbx_description
1 polymer ?
#
loop_
_entity_poly.entity_id
_entity_poly.type
_entity_poly.pdbx_seq_one_letter_code
_entity_poly.pdbx_strand_id
1 'polypeptide(L)'
;MNDWGGLAWLVVLLVANAFFVGAEFAVISARRSQIEPKADRGSRAAKTALYAMEHATLMLATSQLGITICSLLILNVSEPAIHHLLAVPLHAIGWSDGVVDAVSFAIALLIVSFLHVVFGEMVPKNLAFSIPDRAVLILAPPLVLVSKIFMPVIWLLNAAANGVLRLFRVEPKNEAASTFTLDEVATIVDQSRREGVLTDTAGTVAAAVEFTDKKASDVAVPLSDLVTLPQSTTPDDIEKAVARYGFSRYVIVDGDDVPVGYVHLKDILRASDGPDAAEKLVEPLPSKRIHHMVPVQEDTDLEDALAVMRRAGRHLAKVRDSQGRTTAVLFLEDILEELVGEVQDATRRIRGH
;
A
#
# COMPACT_ATOMS: atom_id res chain seq x y z
N MET A 1 -50.63 9.69 -20.05
CA MET A 1 -49.82 10.83 -19.54
C MET A 1 -49.77 11.86 -20.66
N ASN A 2 -49.86 13.15 -20.33
CA ASN A 2 -49.65 14.16 -21.39
C ASN A 2 -48.22 14.10 -21.88
N ASP A 3 -47.96 14.32 -23.19
CA ASP A 3 -46.61 14.24 -23.77
C ASP A 3 -45.59 15.10 -23.05
N TRP A 4 -46.00 16.30 -22.60
CA TRP A 4 -45.18 17.16 -21.75
C TRP A 4 -44.80 16.54 -20.40
N GLY A 5 -45.68 15.73 -19.83
CA GLY A 5 -45.39 14.95 -18.62
C GLY A 5 -44.34 13.88 -18.86
N GLY A 6 -44.40 13.21 -20.05
CA GLY A 6 -43.36 12.23 -20.44
C GLY A 6 -42.00 12.86 -20.63
N LEU A 7 -41.93 14.05 -21.25
CA LEU A 7 -40.68 14.80 -21.43
C LEU A 7 -40.11 15.30 -20.07
N ALA A 8 -40.97 15.78 -19.17
CA ALA A 8 -40.52 16.18 -17.84
C ALA A 8 -39.95 14.98 -17.05
N TRP A 9 -40.61 13.82 -17.11
CA TRP A 9 -40.09 12.59 -16.51
C TRP A 9 -38.78 12.12 -17.15
N LEU A 10 -38.60 12.27 -18.48
CA LEU A 10 -37.33 11.99 -19.13
C LEU A 10 -36.18 12.76 -18.49
N VAL A 11 -36.35 14.08 -18.29
CA VAL A 11 -35.31 14.91 -17.70
C VAL A 11 -35.02 14.47 -16.25
N VAL A 12 -36.05 14.23 -15.45
CA VAL A 12 -35.89 13.77 -14.05
C VAL A 12 -35.16 12.44 -13.99
N LEU A 13 -35.55 11.48 -14.84
CA LEU A 13 -34.93 10.16 -14.87
C LEU A 13 -33.50 10.19 -15.42
N LEU A 14 -33.20 11.04 -16.42
CA LEU A 14 -31.84 11.25 -16.91
C LEU A 14 -30.92 11.81 -15.79
N VAL A 15 -31.41 12.80 -15.03
CA VAL A 15 -30.67 13.37 -13.89
C VAL A 15 -30.45 12.31 -12.79
N ALA A 16 -31.49 11.52 -12.48
CA ALA A 16 -31.37 10.45 -11.51
C ALA A 16 -30.38 9.37 -11.99
N ASN A 17 -30.44 8.98 -13.25
CA ASN A 17 -29.47 8.03 -13.82
C ASN A 17 -28.05 8.59 -13.79
N ALA A 18 -27.86 9.84 -14.21
CA ALA A 18 -26.58 10.54 -14.16
C ALA A 18 -26.01 10.62 -12.72
N PHE A 19 -26.89 10.79 -11.73
CA PHE A 19 -26.48 10.75 -10.32
C PHE A 19 -25.91 9.37 -9.95
N PHE A 20 -26.60 8.28 -10.27
CA PHE A 20 -26.13 6.93 -9.94
C PHE A 20 -24.83 6.59 -10.67
N VAL A 21 -24.76 6.88 -11.97
CA VAL A 21 -23.52 6.65 -12.75
C VAL A 21 -22.37 7.50 -12.21
N GLY A 22 -22.59 8.79 -11.99
CA GLY A 22 -21.57 9.67 -11.43
C GLY A 22 -21.10 9.24 -10.05
N ALA A 23 -22.02 8.79 -9.19
CA ALA A 23 -21.70 8.32 -7.83
C ALA A 23 -20.88 7.01 -7.87
N GLU A 24 -21.26 6.06 -8.72
CA GLU A 24 -20.52 4.82 -8.92
C GLU A 24 -19.06 5.09 -9.30
N PHE A 25 -18.86 5.87 -10.36
CA PHE A 25 -17.51 6.17 -10.84
C PHE A 25 -16.73 7.07 -9.88
N ALA A 26 -17.37 7.97 -9.15
CA ALA A 26 -16.71 8.78 -8.13
C ALA A 26 -16.18 7.92 -6.96
N VAL A 27 -16.95 6.94 -6.50
CA VAL A 27 -16.53 6.04 -5.41
C VAL A 27 -15.33 5.19 -5.81
N ILE A 28 -15.31 4.67 -7.05
CA ILE A 28 -14.23 3.82 -7.55
C ILE A 28 -12.96 4.62 -7.85
N SER A 29 -13.10 5.85 -8.36
CA SER A 29 -11.98 6.63 -8.89
C SER A 29 -11.36 7.59 -7.87
N ALA A 30 -12.05 7.89 -6.77
CA ALA A 30 -11.54 8.79 -5.73
C ALA A 30 -10.34 8.17 -4.98
N ARG A 31 -9.36 9.01 -4.66
CA ARG A 31 -8.17 8.59 -3.93
C ARG A 31 -8.35 8.76 -2.43
N ARG A 32 -8.22 7.68 -1.67
CA ARG A 32 -8.34 7.70 -0.21
C ARG A 32 -7.42 8.77 0.41
N SER A 33 -6.18 8.87 -0.07
CA SER A 33 -5.18 9.84 0.39
C SER A 33 -5.62 11.31 0.26
N GLN A 34 -6.57 11.62 -0.64
CA GLN A 34 -7.10 12.99 -0.82
C GLN A 34 -8.35 13.26 0.04
N ILE A 35 -9.05 12.21 0.47
CA ILE A 35 -10.29 12.30 1.25
C ILE A 35 -10.02 12.20 2.74
N GLU A 36 -9.12 11.32 3.18
CA GLU A 36 -8.79 11.05 4.59
C GLU A 36 -8.38 12.31 5.36
N PRO A 37 -7.49 13.21 4.85
CA PRO A 37 -7.14 14.44 5.57
C PRO A 37 -8.32 15.41 5.78
N LYS A 38 -9.36 15.33 4.94
CA LYS A 38 -10.57 16.14 5.08
C LYS A 38 -11.52 15.54 6.13
N ALA A 39 -11.56 14.22 6.23
CA ALA A 39 -12.32 13.51 7.27
C ALA A 39 -11.74 13.75 8.66
N ASP A 40 -10.40 13.75 8.79
CA ASP A 40 -9.67 14.05 10.02
C ASP A 40 -9.91 15.48 10.51
N ARG A 41 -10.07 16.42 9.59
CA ARG A 41 -10.47 17.81 9.89
C ARG A 41 -11.95 17.96 10.25
N GLY A 42 -12.70 16.84 10.35
CA GLY A 42 -14.08 16.83 10.83
C GLY A 42 -15.15 16.92 9.74
N SER A 43 -14.82 16.89 8.44
CA SER A 43 -15.80 16.94 7.35
C SER A 43 -16.72 15.71 7.37
N ARG A 44 -18.02 15.91 7.56
CA ARG A 44 -19.03 14.83 7.53
C ARG A 44 -19.14 14.19 6.15
N ALA A 45 -19.07 15.00 5.08
CA ALA A 45 -19.11 14.50 3.72
C ALA A 45 -17.91 13.59 3.42
N ALA A 46 -16.70 13.95 3.88
CA ALA A 46 -15.50 13.13 3.72
C ALA A 46 -15.58 11.83 4.51
N LYS A 47 -16.10 11.84 5.74
CA LYS A 47 -16.34 10.60 6.51
C LYS A 47 -17.32 9.66 5.82
N THR A 48 -18.40 10.21 5.23
CA THR A 48 -19.36 9.41 4.47
C THR A 48 -18.76 8.90 3.15
N ALA A 49 -17.92 9.70 2.50
CA ALA A 49 -17.20 9.28 1.29
C ALA A 49 -16.22 8.14 1.60
N LEU A 50 -15.45 8.21 2.68
CA LEU A 50 -14.58 7.11 3.12
C LEU A 50 -15.39 5.84 3.40
N TYR A 51 -16.51 5.97 4.12
CA TYR A 51 -17.42 4.84 4.34
C TYR A 51 -17.90 4.23 3.00
N ALA A 52 -18.27 5.06 2.02
CA ALA A 52 -18.69 4.58 0.71
C ALA A 52 -17.55 3.85 -0.04
N MET A 53 -16.32 4.35 0.06
CA MET A 53 -15.14 3.72 -0.54
C MET A 53 -14.78 2.39 0.15
N GLU A 54 -14.93 2.32 1.47
CA GLU A 54 -14.70 1.10 2.25
C GLU A 54 -15.77 0.02 2.01
N HIS A 55 -16.96 0.43 1.53
CA HIS A 55 -18.07 -0.47 1.23
C HIS A 55 -18.41 -0.39 -0.27
N ALA A 56 -17.37 -0.42 -1.12
CA ALA A 56 -17.51 -0.20 -2.56
C ALA A 56 -18.51 -1.15 -3.21
N THR A 57 -18.49 -2.45 -2.92
CA THR A 57 -19.46 -3.43 -3.46
C THR A 57 -20.90 -3.07 -3.15
N LEU A 58 -21.17 -2.63 -1.92
CA LEU A 58 -22.52 -2.19 -1.54
C LEU A 58 -22.93 -0.94 -2.33
N MET A 59 -22.00 0.00 -2.52
CA MET A 59 -22.26 1.22 -3.28
C MET A 59 -22.46 0.93 -4.76
N LEU A 60 -21.62 0.05 -5.35
CA LEU A 60 -21.77 -0.41 -6.73
C LEU A 60 -23.12 -1.09 -6.95
N ALA A 61 -23.48 -2.06 -6.10
CA ALA A 61 -24.78 -2.74 -6.20
C ALA A 61 -25.95 -1.76 -6.09
N THR A 62 -25.83 -0.74 -5.21
CA THR A 62 -26.84 0.33 -5.08
C THR A 62 -26.94 1.16 -6.34
N SER A 63 -25.80 1.59 -6.88
CA SER A 63 -25.74 2.40 -8.10
C SER A 63 -26.30 1.63 -9.29
N GLN A 64 -25.88 0.37 -9.48
CA GLN A 64 -26.35 -0.47 -10.58
C GLN A 64 -27.85 -0.76 -10.50
N LEU A 65 -28.40 -0.97 -9.30
CA LEU A 65 -29.85 -1.08 -9.11
C LEU A 65 -30.55 0.21 -9.53
N GLY A 66 -30.03 1.36 -9.09
CA GLY A 66 -30.56 2.67 -9.46
C GLY A 66 -30.50 2.95 -10.95
N ILE A 67 -29.36 2.68 -11.60
CA ILE A 67 -29.16 2.81 -13.06
C ILE A 67 -30.16 1.93 -13.79
N THR A 68 -30.31 0.66 -13.40
CA THR A 68 -31.22 -0.28 -14.05
C THR A 68 -32.68 0.20 -13.98
N ILE A 69 -33.12 0.64 -12.79
CA ILE A 69 -34.47 1.16 -12.59
C ILE A 69 -34.69 2.42 -13.46
N CYS A 70 -33.73 3.37 -13.42
CA CYS A 70 -33.84 4.60 -14.22
C CYS A 70 -33.88 4.30 -15.71
N SER A 71 -33.02 3.42 -16.21
CA SER A 71 -32.92 3.04 -17.63
C SER A 71 -34.22 2.40 -18.15
N LEU A 72 -34.79 1.48 -17.36
CA LEU A 72 -36.05 0.85 -17.71
C LEU A 72 -37.21 1.86 -17.72
N LEU A 73 -37.24 2.80 -16.78
CA LEU A 73 -38.27 3.83 -16.70
C LEU A 73 -38.08 4.87 -17.81
N ILE A 74 -36.84 5.26 -18.15
CA ILE A 74 -36.57 6.18 -19.27
C ILE A 74 -37.16 5.62 -20.57
N LEU A 75 -36.89 4.35 -20.87
CA LEU A 75 -37.42 3.75 -22.10
C LEU A 75 -38.96 3.65 -22.06
N ASN A 76 -39.51 3.18 -20.95
CA ASN A 76 -40.95 2.89 -20.84
C ASN A 76 -41.84 4.17 -20.83
N VAL A 77 -41.33 5.26 -20.23
CA VAL A 77 -42.11 6.50 -20.06
C VAL A 77 -41.87 7.50 -21.17
N SER A 78 -40.63 7.58 -21.67
CA SER A 78 -40.20 8.66 -22.56
C SER A 78 -40.38 8.34 -24.03
N GLU A 79 -40.16 7.05 -24.40
CA GLU A 79 -40.33 6.62 -25.79
C GLU A 79 -41.77 6.87 -26.30
N PRO A 80 -42.87 6.46 -25.59
CA PRO A 80 -44.23 6.71 -26.09
C PRO A 80 -44.57 8.21 -26.22
N ALA A 81 -44.04 9.05 -25.31
CA ALA A 81 -44.26 10.50 -25.38
C ALA A 81 -43.60 11.13 -26.60
N ILE A 82 -42.36 10.76 -26.91
CA ILE A 82 -41.62 11.25 -28.07
C ILE A 82 -42.22 10.67 -29.38
N HIS A 83 -42.57 9.37 -29.36
CA HIS A 83 -43.25 8.71 -30.47
C HIS A 83 -44.52 9.47 -30.89
N HIS A 84 -45.41 9.77 -29.91
CA HIS A 84 -46.64 10.51 -30.17
C HIS A 84 -46.38 11.93 -30.71
N LEU A 85 -45.40 12.64 -30.15
CA LEU A 85 -44.99 13.96 -30.65
C LEU A 85 -44.47 13.92 -32.09
N LEU A 86 -43.79 12.84 -32.48
CA LEU A 86 -43.26 12.67 -33.83
C LEU A 86 -44.33 12.21 -34.82
N ALA A 87 -45.31 11.42 -34.37
CA ALA A 87 -46.39 10.93 -35.22
C ALA A 87 -47.25 12.07 -35.80
N VAL A 88 -47.52 13.13 -35.03
CA VAL A 88 -48.32 14.27 -35.44
C VAL A 88 -47.82 14.93 -36.73
N PRO A 89 -46.57 15.38 -36.86
CA PRO A 89 -46.05 15.98 -38.10
C PRO A 89 -45.92 14.98 -39.25
N LEU A 90 -45.67 13.70 -38.97
CA LEU A 90 -45.50 12.65 -39.96
C LEU A 90 -46.85 12.30 -40.61
N HIS A 91 -47.96 12.30 -39.87
CA HIS A 91 -49.32 12.18 -40.42
C HIS A 91 -49.67 13.36 -41.35
N ALA A 92 -49.19 14.58 -41.02
CA ALA A 92 -49.44 15.77 -41.84
C ALA A 92 -48.75 15.69 -43.21
N ILE A 93 -47.73 14.85 -43.41
CA ILE A 93 -47.03 14.60 -44.68
C ILE A 93 -47.85 13.64 -45.60
N GLY A 94 -48.88 12.96 -45.04
CA GLY A 94 -49.72 12.06 -45.75
C GLY A 94 -49.22 10.62 -45.88
N TRP A 95 -48.34 10.20 -44.98
CA TRP A 95 -47.87 8.81 -44.90
C TRP A 95 -48.98 7.91 -44.33
N SER A 96 -48.92 6.62 -44.63
CA SER A 96 -49.85 5.64 -44.06
C SER A 96 -49.54 5.43 -42.59
N ASP A 97 -50.57 5.14 -41.79
CA ASP A 97 -50.50 4.97 -40.34
C ASP A 97 -49.39 3.99 -39.91
N GLY A 98 -49.28 2.83 -40.59
CA GLY A 98 -48.27 1.83 -40.26
C GLY A 98 -46.81 2.30 -40.52
N VAL A 99 -46.60 3.18 -41.53
CA VAL A 99 -45.28 3.78 -41.80
C VAL A 99 -44.97 4.85 -40.76
N VAL A 100 -45.97 5.70 -40.43
CA VAL A 100 -45.83 6.73 -39.39
C VAL A 100 -45.47 6.10 -38.07
N ASP A 101 -46.19 5.05 -37.64
CA ASP A 101 -45.89 4.35 -36.38
C ASP A 101 -44.48 3.77 -36.36
N ALA A 102 -44.07 3.04 -37.39
CA ALA A 102 -42.75 2.42 -37.45
C ALA A 102 -41.61 3.46 -37.43
N VAL A 103 -41.78 4.54 -38.22
CA VAL A 103 -40.75 5.59 -38.30
C VAL A 103 -40.68 6.42 -37.04
N SER A 104 -41.83 6.82 -36.47
CA SER A 104 -41.90 7.57 -35.22
C SER A 104 -41.30 6.77 -34.08
N PHE A 105 -41.60 5.47 -33.98
CA PHE A 105 -41.01 4.57 -32.98
C PHE A 105 -39.50 4.49 -33.12
N ALA A 106 -38.98 4.24 -34.34
CA ALA A 106 -37.57 4.12 -34.59
C ALA A 106 -36.80 5.42 -34.23
N ILE A 107 -37.35 6.58 -34.62
CA ILE A 107 -36.76 7.88 -34.32
C ILE A 107 -36.82 8.16 -32.80
N ALA A 108 -37.99 7.90 -32.16
CA ALA A 108 -38.13 8.08 -30.70
C ALA A 108 -37.13 7.23 -29.94
N LEU A 109 -37.01 5.95 -30.31
CA LEU A 109 -36.04 5.04 -29.70
C LEU A 109 -34.57 5.54 -29.83
N LEU A 110 -34.21 6.02 -31.03
CA LEU A 110 -32.87 6.59 -31.28
C LEU A 110 -32.62 7.84 -30.44
N ILE A 111 -33.58 8.76 -30.36
CA ILE A 111 -33.47 10.00 -29.57
C ILE A 111 -33.33 9.65 -28.07
N VAL A 112 -34.22 8.83 -27.54
CA VAL A 112 -34.20 8.44 -26.13
C VAL A 112 -32.91 7.73 -25.77
N SER A 113 -32.49 6.76 -26.62
CA SER A 113 -31.24 6.04 -26.43
C SER A 113 -30.02 6.97 -26.48
N PHE A 114 -29.97 7.89 -27.42
CA PHE A 114 -28.90 8.88 -27.53
C PHE A 114 -28.82 9.77 -26.29
N LEU A 115 -29.95 10.32 -25.84
CA LEU A 115 -30.02 11.17 -24.66
C LEU A 115 -29.60 10.39 -23.40
N HIS A 116 -30.08 9.15 -23.27
CA HIS A 116 -29.73 8.27 -22.15
C HIS A 116 -28.23 7.97 -22.10
N VAL A 117 -27.64 7.52 -23.21
CA VAL A 117 -26.22 7.17 -23.27
C VAL A 117 -25.35 8.41 -23.04
N VAL A 118 -25.65 9.53 -23.73
CA VAL A 118 -24.81 10.72 -23.62
C VAL A 118 -24.95 11.39 -22.24
N PHE A 119 -26.17 11.76 -21.85
CA PHE A 119 -26.41 12.55 -20.64
C PHE A 119 -26.62 11.70 -19.40
N GLY A 120 -27.16 10.50 -19.57
CA GLY A 120 -27.36 9.55 -18.45
C GLY A 120 -26.10 8.79 -18.06
N GLU A 121 -25.17 8.52 -19.00
CA GLU A 121 -24.00 7.67 -18.73
C GLU A 121 -22.67 8.36 -19.05
N MET A 122 -22.42 8.79 -20.30
CA MET A 122 -21.07 9.24 -20.69
C MET A 122 -20.64 10.53 -20.00
N VAL A 123 -21.51 11.54 -19.95
CA VAL A 123 -21.20 12.82 -19.31
C VAL A 123 -20.92 12.67 -17.82
N PRO A 124 -21.82 12.04 -17.02
CA PRO A 124 -21.58 11.89 -15.58
C PRO A 124 -20.34 11.02 -15.28
N LYS A 125 -20.11 9.97 -16.06
CA LYS A 125 -18.92 9.12 -15.95
C LYS A 125 -17.64 9.92 -16.19
N ASN A 126 -17.56 10.67 -17.30
CA ASN A 126 -16.39 11.46 -17.65
C ASN A 126 -16.15 12.58 -16.61
N LEU A 127 -17.22 13.19 -16.09
CA LEU A 127 -17.12 14.19 -15.04
C LEU A 127 -16.57 13.59 -13.75
N ALA A 128 -17.06 12.41 -13.33
CA ALA A 128 -16.59 11.70 -12.15
C ALA A 128 -15.10 11.32 -12.27
N PHE A 129 -14.65 10.89 -13.45
CA PHE A 129 -13.23 10.63 -13.70
C PHE A 129 -12.36 11.89 -13.71
N SER A 130 -12.90 13.02 -14.19
CA SER A 130 -12.12 14.26 -14.27
C SER A 130 -11.89 14.93 -12.92
N ILE A 131 -12.84 14.82 -11.99
CA ILE A 131 -12.80 15.45 -10.67
C ILE A 131 -13.24 14.49 -9.54
N PRO A 132 -12.63 13.29 -9.42
CA PRO A 132 -13.14 12.21 -8.58
C PRO A 132 -13.26 12.61 -7.11
N ASP A 133 -12.25 13.32 -6.56
CA ASP A 133 -12.20 13.71 -5.15
C ASP A 133 -13.27 14.74 -4.76
N ARG A 134 -13.75 15.56 -5.71
CA ARG A 134 -14.87 16.48 -5.49
C ARG A 134 -16.21 15.77 -5.70
N ALA A 135 -16.29 14.95 -6.74
CA ALA A 135 -17.49 14.19 -7.07
C ALA A 135 -17.90 13.27 -5.92
N VAL A 136 -16.98 12.52 -5.33
CA VAL A 136 -17.28 11.60 -4.22
C VAL A 136 -17.79 12.32 -2.99
N LEU A 137 -17.26 13.51 -2.66
CA LEU A 137 -17.73 14.29 -1.52
C LEU A 137 -19.18 14.77 -1.67
N ILE A 138 -19.65 14.99 -2.90
CA ILE A 138 -21.02 15.46 -3.21
C ILE A 138 -21.96 14.28 -3.37
N LEU A 139 -21.54 13.23 -4.08
CA LEU A 139 -22.41 12.14 -4.51
C LEU A 139 -22.48 10.98 -3.53
N ALA A 140 -21.43 10.73 -2.72
CA ALA A 140 -21.45 9.63 -1.77
C ALA A 140 -22.49 9.79 -0.63
N PRO A 141 -22.72 10.98 -0.03
CA PRO A 141 -23.71 11.11 1.02
C PRO A 141 -25.13 10.72 0.60
N PRO A 142 -25.70 11.21 -0.51
CA PRO A 142 -27.00 10.75 -0.98
C PRO A 142 -27.00 9.28 -1.42
N LEU A 143 -25.91 8.77 -2.03
CA LEU A 143 -25.80 7.37 -2.39
C LEU A 143 -25.86 6.44 -1.17
N VAL A 144 -25.14 6.76 -0.09
CA VAL A 144 -25.18 6.01 1.19
C VAL A 144 -26.58 6.06 1.81
N LEU A 145 -27.31 7.17 1.67
CA LEU A 145 -28.70 7.23 2.13
C LEU A 145 -29.58 6.26 1.34
N VAL A 146 -29.46 6.26 0.01
CA VAL A 146 -30.19 5.34 -0.89
C VAL A 146 -29.81 3.89 -0.57
N SER A 147 -28.54 3.57 -0.37
CA SER A 147 -28.09 2.21 -0.04
C SER A 147 -28.72 1.67 1.23
N LYS A 148 -28.89 2.52 2.25
CA LYS A 148 -29.55 2.14 3.51
C LYS A 148 -31.04 1.82 3.31
N ILE A 149 -31.73 2.57 2.45
CA ILE A 149 -33.15 2.35 2.14
C ILE A 149 -33.33 1.04 1.37
N PHE A 150 -32.47 0.78 0.38
CA PHE A 150 -32.55 -0.40 -0.46
C PHE A 150 -31.73 -1.60 0.03
N MET A 151 -31.13 -1.51 1.21
CA MET A 151 -30.32 -2.58 1.81
C MET A 151 -30.98 -3.97 1.78
N PRO A 152 -32.29 -4.15 2.11
CA PRO A 152 -32.91 -5.47 2.04
C PRO A 152 -32.92 -6.06 0.63
N VAL A 153 -33.16 -5.21 -0.38
CA VAL A 153 -33.17 -5.63 -1.80
C VAL A 153 -31.75 -5.97 -2.24
N ILE A 154 -30.78 -5.13 -1.92
CA ILE A 154 -29.37 -5.35 -2.26
C ILE A 154 -28.85 -6.62 -1.59
N TRP A 155 -29.20 -6.85 -0.33
CA TRP A 155 -28.85 -8.08 0.37
C TRP A 155 -29.39 -9.33 -0.35
N LEU A 156 -30.66 -9.28 -0.79
CA LEU A 156 -31.27 -10.39 -1.54
C LEU A 156 -30.54 -10.64 -2.86
N LEU A 157 -30.22 -9.58 -3.61
CA LEU A 157 -29.49 -9.69 -4.87
C LEU A 157 -28.08 -10.26 -4.67
N ASN A 158 -27.37 -9.77 -3.66
CA ASN A 158 -26.03 -10.29 -3.31
C ASN A 158 -26.10 -11.75 -2.84
N ALA A 159 -27.11 -12.12 -2.07
CA ALA A 159 -27.31 -13.51 -1.63
C ALA A 159 -27.54 -14.43 -2.85
N ALA A 160 -28.34 -14.00 -3.82
CA ALA A 160 -28.57 -14.73 -5.07
C ALA A 160 -27.28 -14.86 -5.88
N ALA A 161 -26.53 -13.76 -6.09
CA ALA A 161 -25.26 -13.77 -6.80
C ALA A 161 -24.21 -14.67 -6.12
N ASN A 162 -24.07 -14.56 -4.80
CA ASN A 162 -23.17 -15.41 -4.03
C ASN A 162 -23.58 -16.88 -4.05
N GLY A 163 -24.89 -17.19 -4.14
CA GLY A 163 -25.41 -18.53 -4.35
C GLY A 163 -24.92 -19.11 -5.68
N VAL A 164 -24.98 -18.33 -6.75
CA VAL A 164 -24.47 -18.73 -8.08
C VAL A 164 -22.94 -18.93 -8.05
N LEU A 165 -22.17 -18.03 -7.43
CA LEU A 165 -20.71 -18.15 -7.30
C LEU A 165 -20.33 -19.45 -6.56
N ARG A 166 -21.04 -19.80 -5.49
CA ARG A 166 -20.81 -21.05 -4.75
C ARG A 166 -21.10 -22.29 -5.59
N LEU A 167 -22.09 -22.22 -6.48
CA LEU A 167 -22.38 -23.31 -7.43
C LEU A 167 -21.18 -23.55 -8.37
N PHE A 168 -20.46 -22.50 -8.75
CA PHE A 168 -19.22 -22.58 -9.53
C PHE A 168 -17.96 -22.80 -8.67
N ARG A 169 -18.09 -23.06 -7.37
CA ARG A 169 -16.98 -23.24 -6.41
C ARG A 169 -16.06 -22.03 -6.28
N VAL A 170 -16.57 -20.84 -6.54
CA VAL A 170 -15.86 -19.57 -6.32
C VAL A 170 -16.24 -19.04 -4.95
N GLU A 171 -15.27 -18.81 -4.09
CA GLU A 171 -15.52 -18.17 -2.78
C GLU A 171 -15.65 -16.66 -2.96
N PRO A 172 -16.80 -16.07 -2.54
CA PRO A 172 -16.97 -14.61 -2.57
C PRO A 172 -15.96 -13.95 -1.63
N LYS A 173 -15.11 -13.06 -2.14
CA LYS A 173 -14.21 -12.27 -1.30
C LYS A 173 -14.99 -11.11 -0.68
N ASN A 174 -14.91 -10.96 0.64
CA ASN A 174 -15.38 -9.75 1.33
C ASN A 174 -14.36 -8.63 1.10
N GLU A 175 -14.81 -7.50 0.54
CA GLU A 175 -13.98 -6.37 0.13
C GLU A 175 -13.36 -5.54 1.28
N ALA A 176 -13.54 -5.96 2.52
CA ALA A 176 -13.19 -5.16 3.70
C ALA A 176 -11.68 -5.03 3.99
N ALA A 177 -10.79 -5.47 3.11
CA ALA A 177 -9.36 -5.36 3.34
C ALA A 177 -8.61 -4.83 2.11
N SER A 178 -8.57 -3.52 1.95
CA SER A 178 -7.51 -2.85 1.19
C SER A 178 -6.23 -2.72 2.05
N THR A 179 -5.83 -3.81 2.69
CA THR A 179 -4.48 -3.93 3.24
C THR A 179 -3.61 -4.43 2.10
N PHE A 180 -2.74 -3.57 1.62
CA PHE A 180 -1.72 -3.98 0.67
C PHE A 180 -0.74 -4.90 1.39
N THR A 181 -0.38 -6.01 0.75
CA THR A 181 0.73 -6.85 1.20
C THR A 181 2.05 -6.12 0.96
N LEU A 182 3.12 -6.50 1.66
CA LEU A 182 4.44 -5.92 1.43
C LEU A 182 4.88 -6.07 -0.03
N ASP A 183 4.61 -7.20 -0.67
CA ASP A 183 4.87 -7.44 -2.10
C ASP A 183 4.14 -6.45 -3.01
N GLU A 184 2.87 -6.14 -2.70
CA GLU A 184 2.11 -5.14 -3.45
C GLU A 184 2.69 -3.74 -3.25
N VAL A 185 3.11 -3.39 -2.02
CA VAL A 185 3.80 -2.12 -1.72
C VAL A 185 5.12 -2.04 -2.48
N ALA A 186 5.93 -3.10 -2.48
CA ALA A 186 7.17 -3.19 -3.24
C ALA A 186 6.93 -2.94 -4.74
N THR A 187 5.91 -3.61 -5.30
CA THR A 187 5.51 -3.46 -6.71
C THR A 187 5.09 -2.03 -7.03
N ILE A 188 4.29 -1.38 -6.15
CA ILE A 188 3.84 0.00 -6.32
C ILE A 188 5.03 0.97 -6.28
N VAL A 189 5.98 0.76 -5.37
CA VAL A 189 7.21 1.57 -5.25
C VAL A 189 8.05 1.46 -6.52
N ASP A 190 8.28 0.24 -7.01
CA ASP A 190 9.07 0.01 -8.22
C ASP A 190 8.40 0.61 -9.47
N GLN A 191 7.09 0.44 -9.62
CA GLN A 191 6.34 1.08 -10.70
C GLN A 191 6.39 2.60 -10.62
N SER A 192 6.22 3.18 -9.43
CA SER A 192 6.28 4.64 -9.22
C SER A 192 7.65 5.23 -9.54
N ARG A 193 8.72 4.46 -9.30
CA ARG A 193 10.09 4.82 -9.72
C ARG A 193 10.23 4.80 -11.25
N ARG A 194 9.76 3.74 -11.91
CA ARG A 194 9.83 3.61 -13.39
C ARG A 194 9.06 4.72 -14.10
N GLU A 195 7.93 5.13 -13.53
CA GLU A 195 7.09 6.22 -14.06
C GLU A 195 7.61 7.63 -13.70
N GLY A 196 8.69 7.73 -12.92
CA GLY A 196 9.28 9.00 -12.49
C GLY A 196 8.43 9.80 -11.50
N VAL A 197 7.41 9.18 -10.90
CA VAL A 197 6.54 9.79 -9.89
C VAL A 197 7.22 9.80 -8.53
N LEU A 198 8.01 8.77 -8.23
CA LEU A 198 8.81 8.66 -7.02
C LEU A 198 10.29 8.92 -7.34
N THR A 199 10.82 9.99 -6.76
CA THR A 199 12.25 10.32 -6.87
C THR A 199 13.00 9.64 -5.72
N ASP A 200 13.38 8.39 -5.91
CA ASP A 200 14.22 7.63 -4.97
C ASP A 200 15.61 7.41 -5.57
N THR A 201 16.38 8.50 -5.61
CA THR A 201 17.74 8.50 -6.23
C THR A 201 18.74 7.64 -5.47
N ALA A 202 18.54 7.43 -4.18
CA ALA A 202 19.41 6.63 -3.34
C ALA A 202 18.93 5.16 -3.20
N GLY A 203 17.73 4.82 -3.71
CA GLY A 203 17.17 3.48 -3.55
C GLY A 203 16.68 3.17 -2.13
N THR A 204 16.62 4.18 -1.26
CA THR A 204 16.33 4.01 0.19
C THR A 204 14.93 3.44 0.45
N VAL A 205 13.93 3.82 -0.36
CA VAL A 205 12.57 3.31 -0.19
C VAL A 205 12.49 1.83 -0.58
N ALA A 206 13.18 1.44 -1.66
CA ALA A 206 13.26 0.03 -2.06
C ALA A 206 14.02 -0.80 -1.02
N ALA A 207 15.17 -0.30 -0.55
CA ALA A 207 15.95 -0.95 0.50
C ALA A 207 15.15 -1.09 1.81
N ALA A 208 14.34 -0.09 2.20
CA ALA A 208 13.50 -0.17 3.38
C ALA A 208 12.41 -1.24 3.27
N VAL A 209 11.83 -1.46 2.09
CA VAL A 209 10.87 -2.55 1.86
C VAL A 209 11.59 -3.92 1.91
N GLU A 210 12.74 -4.05 1.26
CA GLU A 210 13.55 -5.27 1.26
C GLU A 210 14.06 -5.63 2.66
N PHE A 211 14.40 -4.62 3.47
CA PHE A 211 14.85 -4.78 4.85
C PHE A 211 13.83 -5.50 5.74
N THR A 212 12.53 -5.30 5.53
CA THR A 212 11.47 -5.95 6.33
C THR A 212 11.37 -7.44 6.11
N ASP A 213 11.88 -7.97 4.99
CA ASP A 213 11.86 -9.40 4.67
C ASP A 213 13.13 -10.13 5.14
N LYS A 214 14.18 -9.39 5.55
CA LYS A 214 15.47 -9.99 5.96
C LYS A 214 15.44 -10.52 7.39
N LYS A 215 16.19 -11.61 7.59
CA LYS A 215 16.46 -12.22 8.88
C LYS A 215 17.86 -11.87 9.40
N ALA A 216 18.07 -12.04 10.68
CA ALA A 216 19.38 -11.84 11.29
C ALA A 216 20.47 -12.71 10.63
N SER A 217 20.13 -13.93 10.20
CA SER A 217 21.03 -14.83 9.46
C SER A 217 21.51 -14.29 8.13
N ASP A 218 20.71 -13.45 7.46
CA ASP A 218 20.99 -12.98 6.08
C ASP A 218 22.10 -11.92 6.06
N VAL A 219 22.31 -11.23 7.21
CA VAL A 219 23.25 -10.12 7.35
C VAL A 219 24.40 -10.46 8.31
N ALA A 220 24.20 -11.47 9.16
CA ALA A 220 25.20 -11.85 10.14
C ALA A 220 26.48 -12.44 9.51
N VAL A 221 27.63 -12.06 10.01
CA VAL A 221 28.94 -12.59 9.58
C VAL A 221 29.24 -13.90 10.29
N PRO A 222 29.47 -15.02 9.56
CA PRO A 222 29.84 -16.30 10.14
C PRO A 222 31.10 -16.20 11.01
N LEU A 223 31.18 -16.98 12.09
CA LEU A 223 32.37 -16.98 12.98
C LEU A 223 33.66 -17.32 12.25
N SER A 224 33.58 -18.17 11.20
CA SER A 224 34.74 -18.54 10.36
C SER A 224 35.37 -17.37 9.62
N ASP A 225 34.58 -16.35 9.33
CA ASP A 225 34.99 -15.21 8.53
C ASP A 225 35.43 -14.01 9.36
N LEU A 226 35.28 -14.13 10.69
CA LEU A 226 35.66 -13.07 11.64
C LEU A 226 37.14 -13.15 12.03
N VAL A 227 37.75 -11.97 12.14
CA VAL A 227 39.04 -11.84 12.85
C VAL A 227 38.74 -11.76 14.33
N THR A 228 39.00 -12.86 15.05
CA THR A 228 38.78 -12.98 16.49
C THR A 228 40.10 -12.85 17.28
N LEU A 229 40.00 -12.48 18.52
CA LEU A 229 41.14 -12.39 19.44
C LEU A 229 40.84 -13.16 20.75
N PRO A 230 41.84 -13.80 21.35
CA PRO A 230 41.62 -14.56 22.59
C PRO A 230 41.39 -13.63 23.80
N GLN A 231 40.80 -14.15 24.91
CA GLN A 231 40.60 -13.39 26.14
C GLN A 231 41.88 -12.87 26.79
N SER A 232 43.03 -13.52 26.51
CA SER A 232 44.36 -13.10 26.98
C SER A 232 44.95 -11.94 26.18
N THR A 233 44.23 -11.43 25.16
CA THR A 233 44.70 -10.35 24.30
C THR A 233 45.07 -9.09 25.08
N THR A 234 46.21 -8.53 24.74
CA THR A 234 46.73 -7.27 25.29
C THR A 234 46.35 -6.08 24.40
N PRO A 235 46.38 -4.83 24.87
CA PRO A 235 46.25 -3.64 24.05
C PRO A 235 47.20 -3.61 22.85
N ASP A 236 48.44 -4.02 23.02
CA ASP A 236 49.44 -4.09 21.95
C ASP A 236 49.04 -5.08 20.83
N ASP A 237 48.46 -6.24 21.21
CA ASP A 237 47.94 -7.20 20.22
C ASP A 237 46.80 -6.62 19.37
N ILE A 238 45.93 -5.83 20.02
CA ILE A 238 44.81 -5.18 19.32
C ILE A 238 45.33 -4.06 18.41
N GLU A 239 46.31 -3.25 18.82
CA GLU A 239 46.93 -2.25 17.97
C GLU A 239 47.55 -2.91 16.72
N LYS A 240 48.24 -4.05 16.88
CA LYS A 240 48.77 -4.85 15.78
C LYS A 240 47.65 -5.38 14.87
N ALA A 241 46.56 -5.85 15.45
CA ALA A 241 45.41 -6.31 14.68
C ALA A 241 44.78 -5.17 13.89
N VAL A 242 44.61 -3.98 14.49
CA VAL A 242 44.10 -2.78 13.82
C VAL A 242 45.04 -2.36 12.66
N ALA A 243 46.34 -2.34 12.90
CA ALA A 243 47.34 -2.01 11.87
C ALA A 243 47.29 -3.00 10.68
N ARG A 244 46.97 -4.27 10.95
CA ARG A 244 46.96 -5.33 9.94
C ARG A 244 45.63 -5.41 9.19
N TYR A 245 44.48 -5.30 9.90
CA TYR A 245 43.15 -5.60 9.36
C TYR A 245 42.28 -4.35 9.19
N GLY A 246 42.57 -3.26 9.91
CA GLY A 246 41.86 -1.99 9.78
C GLY A 246 40.50 -1.92 10.47
N PHE A 247 40.09 -2.92 11.23
CA PHE A 247 38.78 -2.91 11.92
C PHE A 247 38.83 -2.08 13.20
N SER A 248 37.72 -1.46 13.54
CA SER A 248 37.55 -0.70 14.78
C SER A 248 37.06 -1.54 15.96
N ARG A 249 36.53 -2.75 15.70
CA ARG A 249 36.00 -3.69 16.70
C ARG A 249 36.50 -5.10 16.42
N TYR A 250 36.82 -5.82 17.49
CA TYR A 250 37.27 -7.20 17.44
C TYR A 250 36.45 -8.06 18.39
N VAL A 251 36.02 -9.21 17.92
CA VAL A 251 35.32 -10.21 18.74
C VAL A 251 36.34 -10.94 19.58
N ILE A 252 36.06 -11.05 20.87
CA ILE A 252 36.88 -11.81 21.86
C ILE A 252 36.24 -13.18 22.02
N VAL A 253 37.08 -14.22 21.91
CA VAL A 253 36.68 -15.62 22.07
C VAL A 253 37.36 -16.26 23.28
N ASP A 254 36.72 -17.30 23.82
CA ASP A 254 37.32 -18.14 24.88
C ASP A 254 38.21 -19.23 24.27
N GLY A 255 38.65 -20.18 25.11
CA GLY A 255 39.52 -21.29 24.71
C GLY A 255 38.86 -22.30 23.77
N ASP A 256 37.55 -22.29 23.63
CA ASP A 256 36.76 -23.13 22.76
C ASP A 256 36.26 -22.36 21.50
N ASP A 257 36.86 -21.22 21.19
CA ASP A 257 36.49 -20.30 20.08
C ASP A 257 35.05 -19.77 20.18
N VAL A 258 34.45 -19.76 21.37
CA VAL A 258 33.10 -19.22 21.57
C VAL A 258 33.19 -17.72 21.87
N PRO A 259 32.40 -16.89 21.15
CA PRO A 259 32.38 -15.44 21.38
C PRO A 259 31.87 -15.07 22.77
N VAL A 260 32.73 -14.44 23.58
CA VAL A 260 32.40 -13.96 24.93
C VAL A 260 32.03 -12.48 24.94
N GLY A 261 32.54 -11.70 23.99
CA GLY A 261 32.28 -10.29 23.90
C GLY A 261 33.04 -9.64 22.75
N TYR A 262 33.14 -8.33 22.74
CA TYR A 262 33.94 -7.57 21.80
C TYR A 262 34.63 -6.39 22.45
N VAL A 263 35.68 -5.91 21.83
CA VAL A 263 36.41 -4.71 22.25
C VAL A 263 36.39 -3.68 21.13
N HIS A 264 36.31 -2.41 21.48
CA HIS A 264 36.41 -1.29 20.55
C HIS A 264 37.77 -0.61 20.69
N LEU A 265 38.39 -0.19 19.57
CA LEU A 265 39.66 0.53 19.55
C LEU A 265 39.73 1.70 20.56
N LYS A 266 38.63 2.45 20.75
CA LYS A 266 38.55 3.55 21.73
C LYS A 266 38.78 3.11 23.17
N ASP A 267 38.50 1.85 23.52
CA ASP A 267 38.71 1.33 24.88
C ASP A 267 40.18 1.11 25.17
N ILE A 268 40.97 0.89 24.12
CA ILE A 268 42.42 0.69 24.22
C ILE A 268 43.13 2.03 24.33
N LEU A 269 42.77 3.00 23.46
CA LEU A 269 43.34 4.35 23.49
C LEU A 269 43.19 5.00 24.87
N ARG A 270 42.09 4.72 25.59
CA ARG A 270 41.87 5.17 26.98
C ARG A 270 42.69 4.36 28.01
N ALA A 271 43.15 3.17 27.65
CA ALA A 271 44.01 2.38 28.52
C ALA A 271 45.45 2.81 28.48
N SER A 272 45.87 3.38 27.35
CA SER A 272 47.26 3.81 27.09
C SER A 272 47.56 5.21 27.65
N ASP A 273 46.62 5.89 28.30
CA ASP A 273 46.84 7.20 28.91
C ASP A 273 47.32 7.04 30.40
N GLY A 274 48.41 7.69 30.71
CA GLY A 274 48.91 7.84 32.08
C GLY A 274 50.36 7.38 32.29
N PRO A 275 50.89 7.54 33.51
CA PRO A 275 52.30 7.25 33.80
C PRO A 275 52.70 5.75 33.68
N ASP A 276 51.71 4.83 33.77
CA ASP A 276 51.90 3.37 33.71
C ASP A 276 51.47 2.81 32.33
N ALA A 277 51.46 3.62 31.29
CA ALA A 277 50.92 3.25 29.98
C ALA A 277 51.71 2.06 29.37
N ALA A 278 53.01 2.06 29.44
CA ALA A 278 53.84 1.01 28.86
C ALA A 278 53.63 -0.37 29.52
N GLU A 279 53.37 -0.41 30.83
CA GLU A 279 53.14 -1.64 31.55
C GLU A 279 51.74 -2.21 31.22
N LYS A 280 50.71 -1.34 31.12
CA LYS A 280 49.35 -1.69 30.72
C LYS A 280 49.17 -2.16 29.29
N LEU A 281 50.10 -1.82 28.40
CA LEU A 281 50.06 -2.26 26.98
C LEU A 281 50.28 -3.78 26.85
N VAL A 282 51.05 -4.39 27.75
CA VAL A 282 51.40 -5.82 27.69
C VAL A 282 50.57 -6.69 28.68
N GLU A 283 49.70 -6.07 29.46
CA GLU A 283 48.78 -6.81 30.34
C GLU A 283 47.51 -7.19 29.61
N PRO A 284 46.90 -8.36 29.89
CA PRO A 284 45.62 -8.74 29.34
C PRO A 284 44.53 -7.71 29.66
N LEU A 285 43.60 -7.50 28.69
CA LEU A 285 42.50 -6.57 28.88
C LEU A 285 41.61 -6.96 30.06
N PRO A 286 41.31 -6.03 30.98
CA PRO A 286 40.37 -6.29 32.04
C PRO A 286 38.99 -6.63 31.51
N SER A 287 38.28 -7.61 32.06
CA SER A 287 36.95 -8.04 31.63
C SER A 287 35.92 -6.91 31.53
N LYS A 288 36.06 -5.85 32.36
CA LYS A 288 35.20 -4.64 32.30
C LYS A 288 35.32 -3.84 31.01
N ARG A 289 36.35 -4.08 30.16
CA ARG A 289 36.54 -3.44 28.87
C ARG A 289 36.05 -4.30 27.69
N ILE A 290 35.67 -5.54 27.99
CA ILE A 290 35.04 -6.43 27.03
C ILE A 290 33.53 -6.19 27.08
N HIS A 291 32.99 -5.63 25.99
CA HIS A 291 31.58 -5.37 25.85
C HIS A 291 30.82 -6.68 25.63
N HIS A 292 29.73 -6.88 26.35
CA HIS A 292 28.85 -8.04 26.11
C HIS A 292 28.03 -7.85 24.83
N MET A 293 27.83 -8.96 24.13
CA MET A 293 26.90 -9.04 22.97
C MET A 293 25.53 -9.52 23.43
N VAL A 294 24.46 -8.99 22.82
CA VAL A 294 23.11 -9.51 23.05
C VAL A 294 22.87 -10.75 22.18
N PRO A 295 22.16 -11.77 22.66
CA PRO A 295 21.79 -12.91 21.84
C PRO A 295 20.58 -12.58 20.96
N VAL A 296 20.62 -13.04 19.71
CA VAL A 296 19.53 -12.98 18.72
C VAL A 296 19.44 -14.34 18.06
N GLN A 297 18.24 -14.82 17.73
CA GLN A 297 18.08 -16.07 16.98
C GLN A 297 18.32 -15.83 15.49
N GLU A 298 18.78 -16.84 14.77
CA GLU A 298 19.09 -16.75 13.33
C GLU A 298 17.85 -16.41 12.48
N ASP A 299 16.67 -16.85 12.88
CA ASP A 299 15.40 -16.63 12.23
C ASP A 299 14.66 -15.34 12.67
N THR A 300 15.26 -14.56 13.59
CA THR A 300 14.70 -13.27 14.04
C THR A 300 14.67 -12.27 12.89
N ASP A 301 13.56 -11.55 12.74
CA ASP A 301 13.45 -10.45 11.77
C ASP A 301 14.53 -9.39 12.04
N LEU A 302 15.13 -8.87 10.99
CA LEU A 302 16.24 -7.93 11.10
C LEU A 302 15.85 -6.65 11.85
N GLU A 303 14.59 -6.21 11.71
CA GLU A 303 14.02 -5.09 12.47
C GLU A 303 14.01 -5.37 13.98
N ASP A 304 13.60 -6.56 14.37
CA ASP A 304 13.54 -6.97 15.77
C ASP A 304 14.95 -7.10 16.35
N ALA A 305 15.90 -7.65 15.60
CA ALA A 305 17.30 -7.72 15.96
C ALA A 305 17.88 -6.31 16.20
N LEU A 306 17.62 -5.37 15.30
CA LEU A 306 18.00 -3.96 15.45
C LEU A 306 17.38 -3.34 16.71
N ALA A 307 16.10 -3.59 16.96
CA ALA A 307 15.41 -3.07 18.13
C ALA A 307 16.01 -3.62 19.46
N VAL A 308 16.38 -4.90 19.50
CA VAL A 308 17.06 -5.53 20.64
C VAL A 308 18.43 -4.89 20.88
N MET A 309 19.24 -4.75 19.83
CA MET A 309 20.59 -4.15 19.91
C MET A 309 20.54 -2.69 20.39
N ARG A 310 19.63 -1.89 19.84
CA ARG A 310 19.43 -0.47 20.22
C ARG A 310 18.98 -0.33 21.68
N ARG A 311 18.00 -1.12 22.13
CA ARG A 311 17.53 -1.08 23.53
C ARG A 311 18.64 -1.43 24.52
N ALA A 312 19.50 -2.38 24.15
CA ALA A 312 20.63 -2.80 24.97
C ALA A 312 21.85 -1.85 24.85
N GLY A 313 21.85 -0.91 23.91
CA GLY A 313 22.99 -0.04 23.61
C GLY A 313 24.23 -0.82 23.14
N ARG A 314 24.02 -1.90 22.36
CA ARG A 314 25.09 -2.77 21.89
C ARG A 314 25.26 -2.68 20.37
N HIS A 315 26.51 -2.67 19.93
CA HIS A 315 26.86 -2.61 18.52
C HIS A 315 27.01 -3.99 17.87
N LEU A 316 27.23 -5.03 18.67
CA LEU A 316 27.33 -6.41 18.21
C LEU A 316 26.33 -7.29 18.92
N ALA A 317 25.72 -8.21 18.16
CA ALA A 317 24.89 -9.29 18.68
C ALA A 317 25.45 -10.64 18.25
N LYS A 318 25.30 -11.65 19.11
CA LYS A 318 25.63 -13.04 18.77
C LYS A 318 24.39 -13.73 18.22
N VAL A 319 24.51 -14.26 17.02
CA VAL A 319 23.44 -15.01 16.36
C VAL A 319 23.53 -16.46 16.76
N ARG A 320 22.41 -17.01 17.19
CA ARG A 320 22.30 -18.39 17.68
C ARG A 320 21.41 -19.23 16.78
N ASP A 321 21.84 -20.48 16.59
CA ASP A 321 21.01 -21.50 15.95
C ASP A 321 19.89 -22.00 16.87
N SER A 322 19.02 -22.85 16.34
CA SER A 322 17.93 -23.49 17.09
C SER A 322 18.39 -24.36 18.26
N GLN A 323 19.69 -24.72 18.33
CA GLN A 323 20.31 -25.48 19.42
C GLN A 323 20.98 -24.53 20.46
N GLY A 324 20.90 -23.23 20.26
CA GLY A 324 21.46 -22.23 21.16
C GLY A 324 22.98 -22.00 20.98
N ARG A 325 23.60 -22.60 19.96
CA ARG A 325 25.02 -22.38 19.65
C ARG A 325 25.19 -21.08 18.89
N THR A 326 26.23 -20.32 19.19
CA THR A 326 26.56 -19.12 18.43
C THR A 326 27.22 -19.51 17.11
N THR A 327 26.62 -19.13 15.99
CA THR A 327 27.06 -19.45 14.63
C THR A 327 27.65 -18.25 13.90
N ALA A 328 27.19 -17.05 14.25
CA ALA A 328 27.57 -15.80 13.57
C ALA A 328 27.51 -14.60 14.53
N VAL A 329 28.03 -13.47 14.07
CA VAL A 329 27.93 -12.18 14.78
C VAL A 329 27.28 -11.17 13.84
N LEU A 330 26.28 -10.45 14.36
CA LEU A 330 25.57 -9.40 13.66
C LEU A 330 26.09 -8.03 14.12
N PHE A 331 26.50 -7.21 13.17
CA PHE A 331 27.00 -5.86 13.42
C PHE A 331 25.89 -4.84 13.19
N LEU A 332 25.79 -3.85 14.06
CA LEU A 332 24.80 -2.77 13.92
C LEU A 332 25.04 -1.97 12.64
N GLU A 333 26.30 -1.81 12.27
CA GLU A 333 26.71 -1.11 11.05
C GLU A 333 26.19 -1.80 9.78
N ASP A 334 26.30 -3.14 9.73
CA ASP A 334 25.81 -3.93 8.58
C ASP A 334 24.29 -3.87 8.46
N ILE A 335 23.58 -3.88 9.59
CA ILE A 335 22.11 -3.67 9.59
C ILE A 335 21.74 -2.29 9.03
N LEU A 336 22.50 -1.25 9.39
CA LEU A 336 22.24 0.10 8.91
C LEU A 336 22.58 0.26 7.42
N GLU A 337 23.62 -0.45 6.95
CA GLU A 337 23.99 -0.49 5.53
C GLU A 337 22.87 -1.11 4.68
N GLU A 338 22.22 -2.17 5.17
CA GLU A 338 21.05 -2.76 4.51
C GLU A 338 19.85 -1.80 4.41
N LEU A 339 19.66 -0.95 5.41
CA LEU A 339 18.55 0.00 5.43
C LEU A 339 18.79 1.25 4.56
N VAL A 340 20.05 1.73 4.51
CA VAL A 340 20.39 3.00 3.85
C VAL A 340 20.97 2.79 2.45
N GLY A 341 21.41 1.57 2.12
CA GLY A 341 22.23 1.25 0.96
C GLY A 341 23.71 1.54 1.23
N GLU A 342 24.58 1.08 0.33
CA GLU A 342 26.04 1.33 0.45
C GLU A 342 26.31 2.82 0.64
N VAL A 343 26.64 3.23 1.85
CA VAL A 343 27.27 4.52 2.10
C VAL A 343 28.67 4.42 1.50
N GLN A 344 28.87 5.01 0.34
CA GLN A 344 30.21 5.13 -0.24
C GLN A 344 31.07 5.98 0.70
N ASP A 345 31.69 5.30 1.66
CA ASP A 345 32.67 5.94 2.51
C ASP A 345 33.88 6.30 1.65
N ALA A 346 34.20 7.58 1.56
CA ALA A 346 35.29 8.10 0.75
C ALA A 346 36.67 7.50 1.15
N THR A 347 36.74 6.79 2.28
CA THR A 347 37.93 6.12 2.81
C THR A 347 38.13 4.69 2.25
N ARG A 348 37.14 4.08 1.60
CA ARG A 348 37.27 2.74 0.95
C ARG A 348 37.96 2.76 -0.43
N ARG A 349 38.46 3.90 -0.89
CA ARG A 349 39.10 4.06 -2.23
C ARG A 349 40.53 3.50 -2.34
N ILE A 350 41.03 2.76 -1.35
CA ILE A 350 42.38 2.15 -1.43
C ILE A 350 42.23 0.64 -1.18
N ARG A 351 41.75 -0.11 -2.16
CA ARG A 351 42.12 -1.51 -2.43
C ARG A 351 41.59 -1.94 -3.81
N GLY A 352 42.28 -1.45 -4.82
CA GLY A 352 42.33 -2.05 -6.13
C GLY A 352 43.82 -2.16 -6.48
N HIS A 353 44.40 -3.32 -6.19
CA HIS A 353 45.46 -3.99 -6.93
C HIS A 353 45.72 -5.33 -6.29
#